data_b79087e5c7ea3b2a47dfb31921b11a36
#
_entry.id   b79087e5c7ea3b2a47dfb31921b11a36
#
_cell.length_a   1.000
_cell.length_b   1.000
_cell.length_c   1.000
_cell.angle_alpha   90.00
_cell.angle_beta   90.00
_cell.angle_gamma   90.00
#
_symmetry.space_group_name_H-M   'P 1'
#
loop_
_entity.id
_entity.type
_entity.pdbx_description
1 polymer ?
#
loop_
_entity_poly.entity_id
_entity_poly.type
_entity_poly.pdbx_seq_one_letter_code
_entity_poly.pdbx_strand_id
1 'polypeptide(L)'
;KSTFRSKISREFAKIRILPLQQSVWAIEASAPNRGTLERVTNILKAQNAKVLLFEGSPILPSTNDDVVEMIGSLVDRRYESLKEQVLELKTQVRKTDNKEKMRPVFSKSALKLRRKFDKILTLDPREMISNSRSIAEGEFFSLEKEIGDIS
;
A
#
# COMPACT_ATOMS: atom_id res chain seq x y z
N LYS A 1 -8.40 -21.60 -0.30
CA LYS A 1 -8.69 -21.07 1.07
C LYS A 1 -7.61 -20.07 1.43
N SER A 2 -7.99 -18.83 1.78
CA SER A 2 -7.04 -17.81 2.26
C SER A 2 -6.43 -18.25 3.59
N THR A 3 -5.11 -18.27 3.66
CA THR A 3 -4.41 -18.59 4.91
C THR A 3 -4.68 -17.53 5.99
N PHE A 4 -4.57 -17.91 7.24
CA PHE A 4 -4.63 -17.01 8.39
C PHE A 4 -3.73 -15.77 8.21
N ARG A 5 -2.49 -15.94 7.77
CA ARG A 5 -1.53 -14.84 7.49
C ARG A 5 -2.06 -13.86 6.45
N SER A 6 -2.69 -14.36 5.38
CA SER A 6 -3.27 -13.50 4.33
C SER A 6 -4.47 -12.69 4.83
N LYS A 7 -5.21 -13.19 5.82
CA LYS A 7 -6.31 -12.42 6.44
C LYS A 7 -5.76 -11.24 7.25
N ILE A 8 -4.75 -11.48 8.09
CA ILE A 8 -4.10 -10.41 8.87
C ILE A 8 -3.45 -9.37 7.95
N SER A 9 -2.68 -9.82 6.94
CA SER A 9 -2.05 -8.89 5.99
C SER A 9 -3.06 -8.02 5.25
N ARG A 10 -4.25 -8.55 4.93
CA ARG A 10 -5.32 -7.76 4.32
C ARG A 10 -5.92 -6.73 5.26
N GLU A 11 -6.07 -7.05 6.55
CA GLU A 11 -6.53 -6.05 7.54
C GLU A 11 -5.48 -4.97 7.75
N PHE A 12 -4.22 -5.35 7.93
CA PHE A 12 -3.12 -4.39 8.10
C PHE A 12 -2.86 -3.52 6.86
N ALA A 13 -3.17 -4.00 5.66
CA ALA A 13 -3.08 -3.19 4.44
C ALA A 13 -4.09 -2.03 4.38
N LYS A 14 -5.09 -2.00 5.28
CA LYS A 14 -6.12 -0.94 5.34
C LYS A 14 -5.73 0.22 6.24
N ILE A 15 -4.69 0.07 7.06
CA ILE A 15 -4.28 1.04 8.06
C ILE A 15 -2.79 1.34 7.96
N ARG A 16 -2.39 2.48 8.52
CA ARG A 16 -0.99 2.82 8.69
C ARG A 16 -0.42 2.03 9.85
N ILE A 17 0.54 1.17 9.59
CA ILE A 17 1.23 0.41 10.62
C ILE A 17 2.72 0.64 10.53
N LEU A 18 3.37 0.78 11.66
CA LEU A 18 4.81 0.89 11.80
C LEU A 18 5.32 -0.37 12.51
N PRO A 19 6.04 -1.28 11.82
CA PRO A 19 6.70 -2.38 12.50
C PRO A 19 7.87 -1.83 13.32
N LEU A 20 7.84 -2.05 14.63
CA LEU A 20 8.91 -1.65 15.55
C LEU A 20 9.96 -2.78 15.67
N GLN A 21 9.47 -4.00 15.80
CA GLN A 21 10.30 -5.22 15.81
C GLN A 21 9.43 -6.42 15.41
N GLN A 22 10.00 -7.62 15.39
CA GLN A 22 9.25 -8.82 15.09
C GLN A 22 8.03 -8.96 16.02
N SER A 23 6.85 -9.04 15.44
CA SER A 23 5.56 -9.19 16.15
C SER A 23 5.14 -7.99 17.00
N VAL A 24 5.79 -6.83 16.87
CA VAL A 24 5.41 -5.57 17.53
C VAL A 24 5.15 -4.49 16.48
N TRP A 25 4.00 -3.86 16.54
CA TRP A 25 3.60 -2.80 15.61
C TRP A 25 3.05 -1.60 16.37
N ALA A 26 3.40 -0.41 15.92
CA ALA A 26 2.74 0.82 16.32
C ALA A 26 1.68 1.20 15.29
N ILE A 27 0.54 1.68 15.78
CA ILE A 27 -0.62 2.03 14.97
C ILE A 27 -1.23 3.29 15.58
N GLU A 28 -1.57 4.26 14.74
CA GLU A 28 -2.26 5.47 15.19
C GLU A 28 -3.57 5.14 15.91
N ALA A 29 -3.79 5.72 17.09
CA ALA A 29 -4.98 5.52 17.92
C ALA A 29 -6.18 6.30 17.36
N SER A 30 -6.75 5.86 16.26
CA SER A 30 -7.96 6.42 15.64
C SER A 30 -9.11 5.41 15.66
N ALA A 31 -10.36 5.88 15.62
CA ALA A 31 -11.54 5.01 15.64
C ALA A 31 -11.54 3.95 14.51
N PRO A 32 -11.22 4.27 13.24
CA PRO A 32 -11.12 3.27 12.18
C PRO A 32 -10.04 2.21 12.45
N ASN A 33 -8.90 2.63 13.01
CA ASN A 33 -7.80 1.73 13.31
C ASN A 33 -8.13 0.81 14.49
N ARG A 34 -8.83 1.30 15.51
CA ARG A 34 -9.34 0.47 16.63
C ARG A 34 -10.23 -0.66 16.12
N GLY A 35 -11.18 -0.40 15.24
CA GLY A 35 -12.04 -1.43 14.64
C GLY A 35 -11.25 -2.45 13.81
N THR A 36 -10.16 -2.04 13.16
CA THR A 36 -9.27 -2.97 12.45
C THR A 36 -8.46 -3.83 13.43
N LEU A 37 -7.96 -3.23 14.52
CA LEU A 37 -7.25 -3.97 15.57
C LEU A 37 -8.13 -5.01 16.26
N GLU A 38 -9.40 -4.70 16.52
CA GLU A 38 -10.36 -5.64 17.07
C GLU A 38 -10.53 -6.86 16.15
N ARG A 39 -10.72 -6.63 14.84
CA ARG A 39 -10.81 -7.72 13.86
C ARG A 39 -9.55 -8.58 13.82
N VAL A 40 -8.38 -7.95 13.79
CA VAL A 40 -7.08 -8.67 13.82
C VAL A 40 -6.94 -9.46 15.12
N THR A 41 -7.27 -8.87 16.25
CA THR A 41 -7.23 -9.53 17.56
C THR A 41 -8.12 -10.76 17.61
N ASN A 42 -9.34 -10.66 17.06
CA ASN A 42 -10.27 -11.79 16.99
C ASN A 42 -9.74 -12.90 16.07
N ILE A 43 -9.14 -12.55 14.93
CA ILE A 43 -8.49 -13.53 14.04
C ILE A 43 -7.33 -14.24 14.75
N LEU A 44 -6.52 -13.52 15.52
CA LEU A 44 -5.39 -14.06 16.28
C LEU A 44 -5.84 -14.96 17.42
N LYS A 45 -6.81 -14.50 18.23
CA LYS A 45 -7.40 -15.28 19.34
C LYS A 45 -8.02 -16.60 18.86
N ALA A 46 -8.66 -16.60 17.70
CA ALA A 46 -9.21 -17.82 17.08
C ALA A 46 -8.13 -18.86 16.71
N GLN A 47 -6.86 -18.48 16.75
CA GLN A 47 -5.70 -19.35 16.56
C GLN A 47 -4.90 -19.56 17.86
N ASN A 48 -5.52 -19.31 19.01
CA ASN A 48 -4.90 -19.40 20.33
C ASN A 48 -3.65 -18.50 20.51
N ALA A 49 -3.51 -17.44 19.70
CA ALA A 49 -2.41 -16.50 19.85
C ALA A 49 -2.66 -15.53 21.03
N LYS A 50 -1.62 -15.24 21.79
CA LYS A 50 -1.65 -14.19 22.81
C LYS A 50 -1.47 -12.84 22.10
N VAL A 51 -2.37 -11.90 22.39
CA VAL A 51 -2.34 -10.53 21.86
C VAL A 51 -2.39 -9.56 23.03
N LEU A 52 -1.46 -8.64 23.05
CA LEU A 52 -1.43 -7.52 24.00
C LEU A 52 -1.59 -6.23 23.20
N LEU A 53 -2.51 -5.39 23.63
CA LEU A 53 -2.73 -4.06 23.08
C LEU A 53 -2.44 -3.05 24.17
N PHE A 54 -1.56 -2.10 23.85
CA PHE A 54 -1.25 -0.97 24.72
C PHE A 54 -1.58 0.31 23.97
N GLU A 55 -2.19 1.26 24.66
CA GLU A 55 -2.36 2.62 24.18
C GLU A 55 -1.43 3.53 24.99
N GLY A 56 -0.67 4.37 24.31
CA GLY A 56 0.26 5.28 24.95
C GLY A 56 0.74 6.35 23.99
N SER A 57 1.39 7.36 24.55
CA SER A 57 2.11 8.36 23.78
C SER A 57 3.60 7.99 23.71
N PRO A 58 4.32 8.32 22.64
CA PRO A 58 5.77 8.12 22.59
C PRO A 58 6.42 8.88 23.74
N ILE A 59 7.25 8.20 24.51
CA ILE A 59 8.09 8.82 25.53
C ILE A 59 9.48 8.99 24.95
N LEU A 60 9.74 10.19 24.41
CA LEU A 60 11.07 10.72 24.01
C LEU A 60 12.06 9.76 23.33
N PRO A 61 12.84 10.26 22.38
CA PRO A 61 12.90 11.60 21.79
C PRO A 61 12.19 11.71 20.42
N SER A 62 11.37 10.73 20.04
CA SER A 62 10.70 10.74 18.74
C SER A 62 9.60 11.79 18.72
N THR A 63 9.73 12.74 17.80
CA THR A 63 8.70 13.73 17.48
C THR A 63 7.62 13.08 16.59
N ASN A 64 6.47 13.74 16.47
CA ASN A 64 5.48 13.33 15.46
C ASN A 64 6.08 13.28 14.06
N ASP A 65 7.06 14.15 13.75
CA ASP A 65 7.74 14.21 12.48
C ASP A 65 8.58 12.95 12.21
N ASP A 66 9.28 12.42 13.24
CA ASP A 66 10.03 11.16 13.12
C ASP A 66 9.10 9.99 12.79
N VAL A 67 7.92 9.94 13.41
CA VAL A 67 6.91 8.89 13.15
C VAL A 67 6.35 9.05 11.72
N VAL A 68 6.08 10.28 11.29
CA VAL A 68 5.63 10.57 9.93
C VAL A 68 6.69 10.16 8.91
N GLU A 69 7.96 10.44 9.16
CA GLU A 69 9.07 10.05 8.29
C GLU A 69 9.24 8.53 8.22
N MET A 70 9.19 7.85 9.36
CA MET A 70 9.25 6.38 9.40
C MET A 70 8.10 5.72 8.62
N ILE A 71 6.86 6.20 8.78
CA ILE A 71 5.71 5.71 8.01
C ILE A 71 5.90 6.07 6.54
N GLY A 72 6.36 7.28 6.24
CA GLY A 72 6.67 7.76 4.90
C GLY A 72 7.63 6.84 4.17
N SER A 73 8.72 6.42 4.82
CA SER A 73 9.70 5.48 4.26
C SER A 73 9.08 4.10 3.92
N LEU A 74 8.13 3.63 4.72
CA LEU A 74 7.41 2.39 4.41
C LEU A 74 6.45 2.57 3.22
N VAL A 75 5.83 3.74 3.11
CA VAL A 75 4.96 4.09 1.99
C VAL A 75 5.76 4.22 0.70
N ASP A 76 6.96 4.78 0.74
CA ASP A 76 7.86 4.89 -0.43
C ASP A 76 8.19 3.54 -1.04
N ARG A 77 8.47 2.52 -0.23
CA ARG A 77 8.65 1.14 -0.73
C ARG A 77 7.42 0.61 -1.47
N ARG A 78 6.21 1.02 -1.06
CA ARG A 78 4.98 0.64 -1.76
C ARG A 78 4.85 1.36 -3.09
N TYR A 79 5.25 2.63 -3.18
CA TYR A 79 5.30 3.37 -4.45
C TYR A 79 6.33 2.75 -5.40
N GLU A 80 7.50 2.37 -4.92
CA GLU A 80 8.53 1.68 -5.72
C GLU A 80 8.01 0.36 -6.28
N SER A 81 7.43 -0.48 -5.44
CA SER A 81 6.83 -1.75 -5.89
C SER A 81 5.67 -1.54 -6.89
N LEU A 82 4.91 -0.46 -6.73
CA LEU A 82 3.86 -0.11 -7.69
C LEU A 82 4.47 0.34 -9.03
N LYS A 83 5.51 1.17 -9.00
CA LYS A 83 6.26 1.60 -10.19
C LYS A 83 6.77 0.40 -10.99
N GLU A 84 7.35 -0.60 -10.32
CA GLU A 84 7.80 -1.84 -10.98
C GLU A 84 6.66 -2.55 -11.71
N GLN A 85 5.48 -2.67 -11.08
CA GLN A 85 4.30 -3.28 -11.70
C GLN A 85 3.78 -2.47 -12.90
N VAL A 86 3.87 -1.14 -12.84
CA VAL A 86 3.53 -0.25 -13.96
C VAL A 86 4.50 -0.44 -15.11
N LEU A 87 5.80 -0.49 -14.86
CA LEU A 87 6.83 -0.71 -15.87
C LEU A 87 6.71 -2.09 -16.52
N GLU A 88 6.36 -3.11 -15.73
CA GLU A 88 6.09 -4.45 -16.27
C GLU A 88 4.90 -4.43 -17.23
N LEU A 89 3.80 -3.77 -16.86
CA LEU A 89 2.64 -3.64 -17.73
C LEU A 89 2.95 -2.83 -19.00
N LYS A 90 3.73 -1.73 -18.92
CA LYS A 90 4.23 -0.99 -20.07
C LYS A 90 5.02 -1.90 -21.03
N THR A 91 5.88 -2.73 -20.47
CA THR A 91 6.67 -3.69 -21.25
C THR A 91 5.75 -4.69 -21.97
N GLN A 92 4.70 -5.17 -21.33
CA GLN A 92 3.71 -6.06 -21.95
C GLN A 92 2.96 -5.36 -23.08
N VAL A 93 2.50 -4.11 -22.86
CA VAL A 93 1.84 -3.29 -23.91
C VAL A 93 2.73 -3.14 -25.13
N ARG A 94 4.02 -2.83 -24.94
CA ARG A 94 4.97 -2.62 -26.03
C ARG A 94 5.29 -3.89 -26.82
N LYS A 95 5.40 -5.04 -26.16
CA LYS A 95 5.76 -6.33 -26.76
C LYS A 95 4.60 -7.08 -27.40
N THR A 96 3.37 -6.63 -27.21
CA THR A 96 2.18 -7.31 -27.72
C THR A 96 1.97 -6.93 -29.21
N ASP A 97 1.89 -7.92 -30.08
CA ASP A 97 1.66 -7.72 -31.52
C ASP A 97 0.23 -7.24 -31.84
N ASN A 98 -0.77 -7.81 -31.17
CA ASN A 98 -2.18 -7.46 -31.38
C ASN A 98 -2.69 -6.54 -30.27
N LYS A 99 -2.23 -5.29 -30.26
CA LYS A 99 -2.51 -4.30 -29.20
C LYS A 99 -3.98 -3.95 -29.12
N GLU A 100 -4.68 -3.75 -30.24
CA GLU A 100 -6.10 -3.40 -30.28
C GLU A 100 -6.96 -4.43 -29.54
N LYS A 101 -6.76 -5.72 -29.85
CA LYS A 101 -7.49 -6.80 -29.20
C LYS A 101 -7.22 -6.90 -27.71
N MET A 102 -6.00 -6.56 -27.29
CA MET A 102 -5.57 -6.61 -25.90
C MET A 102 -5.83 -5.32 -25.12
N ARG A 103 -6.22 -4.24 -25.77
CA ARG A 103 -6.49 -2.94 -25.14
C ARG A 103 -7.44 -3.03 -23.93
N PRO A 104 -8.57 -3.77 -23.98
CA PRO A 104 -9.46 -3.90 -22.81
C PRO A 104 -8.78 -4.59 -21.62
N VAL A 105 -7.89 -5.55 -21.87
CA VAL A 105 -7.14 -6.26 -20.83
C VAL A 105 -6.12 -5.32 -20.18
N PHE A 106 -5.41 -4.54 -20.97
CA PHE A 106 -4.45 -3.53 -20.48
C PHE A 106 -5.15 -2.45 -19.67
N SER A 107 -6.27 -1.91 -20.17
CA SER A 107 -7.07 -0.90 -19.46
C SER A 107 -7.57 -1.43 -18.10
N LYS A 108 -8.04 -2.68 -18.04
CA LYS A 108 -8.46 -3.31 -16.79
C LYS A 108 -7.30 -3.49 -15.81
N SER A 109 -6.12 -3.82 -16.32
CA SER A 109 -4.90 -3.97 -15.49
C SER A 109 -4.42 -2.61 -14.98
N ALA A 110 -4.40 -1.59 -15.82
CA ALA A 110 -4.08 -0.21 -15.43
C ALA A 110 -5.04 0.31 -14.35
N LEU A 111 -6.35 0.07 -14.49
CA LEU A 111 -7.33 0.44 -13.47
C LEU A 111 -7.09 -0.23 -12.12
N LYS A 112 -6.63 -1.51 -12.11
CA LYS A 112 -6.26 -2.19 -10.86
C LYS A 112 -5.05 -1.55 -10.20
N LEU A 113 -4.06 -1.16 -10.99
CA LEU A 113 -2.87 -0.45 -10.49
C LEU A 113 -3.25 0.94 -9.97
N ARG A 114 -4.13 1.67 -10.65
CA ARG A 114 -4.66 2.96 -10.19
C ARG A 114 -5.30 2.85 -8.81
N ARG A 115 -6.17 1.88 -8.62
CA ARG A 115 -6.79 1.62 -7.31
C ARG A 115 -5.77 1.27 -6.22
N LYS A 116 -4.64 0.63 -6.57
CA LYS A 116 -3.54 0.41 -5.61
C LYS A 116 -2.83 1.72 -5.28
N PHE A 117 -2.58 2.56 -6.26
CA PHE A 117 -1.99 3.88 -6.07
C PHE A 117 -2.84 4.73 -5.13
N ASP A 118 -4.15 4.82 -5.38
CA ASP A 118 -5.08 5.59 -4.55
C ASP A 118 -5.07 5.09 -3.09
N LYS A 119 -4.99 3.76 -2.89
CA LYS A 119 -4.85 3.19 -1.54
C LYS A 119 -3.52 3.56 -0.87
N ILE A 120 -2.41 3.56 -1.60
CA ILE A 120 -1.12 3.97 -1.04
C ILE A 120 -1.19 5.45 -0.66
N LEU A 121 -1.80 6.27 -1.50
CA LEU A 121 -1.97 7.70 -1.27
C LEU A 121 -2.72 7.99 0.04
N THR A 122 -3.80 7.22 0.35
CA THR A 122 -4.52 7.38 1.62
C THR A 122 -3.70 6.97 2.85
N LEU A 123 -2.65 6.19 2.66
CA LEU A 123 -1.76 5.74 3.73
C LEU A 123 -0.55 6.66 3.94
N ASP A 124 -0.27 7.56 3.01
CA ASP A 124 0.85 8.48 3.11
C ASP A 124 0.51 9.62 4.08
N PRO A 125 1.22 9.75 5.21
CA PRO A 125 0.94 10.80 6.19
C PRO A 125 1.55 12.15 5.82
N ARG A 126 2.40 12.20 4.78
CA ARG A 126 3.17 13.40 4.43
C ARG A 126 2.31 14.35 3.62
N GLU A 127 2.41 15.64 3.94
CA GLU A 127 1.79 16.70 3.14
C GLU A 127 2.54 16.94 1.83
N MET A 128 3.86 16.78 1.86
CA MET A 128 4.71 16.94 0.68
C MET A 128 4.77 15.68 -0.16
N ILE A 129 4.78 15.87 -1.48
CA ILE A 129 4.92 14.77 -2.43
C ILE A 129 6.35 14.22 -2.36
N SER A 130 6.50 12.95 -2.00
CA SER A 130 7.81 12.29 -2.03
C SER A 130 8.29 12.03 -3.45
N ASN A 131 9.60 11.88 -3.61
CA ASN A 131 10.20 11.55 -4.90
C ASN A 131 9.65 10.21 -5.45
N SER A 132 9.54 9.18 -4.60
CA SER A 132 9.00 7.87 -4.99
C SER A 132 7.54 7.96 -5.47
N ARG A 133 6.71 8.81 -4.83
CA ARG A 133 5.35 9.10 -5.28
C ARG A 133 5.34 9.79 -6.63
N SER A 134 6.13 10.85 -6.79
CA SER A 134 6.20 11.61 -8.05
C SER A 134 6.62 10.74 -9.24
N ILE A 135 7.63 9.90 -9.05
CA ILE A 135 8.09 8.96 -10.08
C ILE A 135 6.98 7.93 -10.42
N ALA A 136 6.34 7.33 -9.42
CA ALA A 136 5.28 6.35 -9.64
C ALA A 136 4.09 6.97 -10.39
N GLU A 137 3.72 8.21 -10.08
CA GLU A 137 2.65 8.96 -10.74
C GLU A 137 2.99 9.27 -12.20
N GLY A 138 4.23 9.71 -12.46
CA GLY A 138 4.73 9.96 -13.82
C GLY A 138 4.73 8.71 -14.70
N GLU A 139 5.19 7.57 -14.18
CA GLU A 139 5.16 6.30 -14.89
C GLU A 139 3.73 5.83 -15.16
N PHE A 140 2.82 6.09 -14.23
CA PHE A 140 1.41 5.77 -14.39
C PHE A 140 0.77 6.59 -15.52
N PHE A 141 1.01 7.89 -15.53
CA PHE A 141 0.52 8.78 -16.58
C PHE A 141 1.03 8.35 -17.96
N SER A 142 2.32 7.99 -18.05
CA SER A 142 2.90 7.46 -19.29
C SER A 142 2.24 6.16 -19.75
N LEU A 143 1.92 5.24 -18.83
CA LEU A 143 1.20 4.00 -19.15
C LEU A 143 -0.21 4.27 -19.69
N GLU A 144 -0.96 5.16 -19.03
CA GLU A 144 -2.33 5.51 -19.45
C GLU A 144 -2.33 6.12 -20.86
N LYS A 145 -1.34 6.96 -21.17
CA LYS A 145 -1.13 7.51 -22.51
C LYS A 145 -0.83 6.41 -23.51
N GLU A 146 0.13 5.52 -23.25
CA GLU A 146 0.48 4.40 -24.14
C GLU A 146 -0.73 3.49 -24.45
N ILE A 147 -1.59 3.24 -23.47
CA ILE A 147 -2.83 2.45 -23.67
C ILE A 147 -3.87 3.25 -24.46
N GLY A 148 -3.97 4.56 -24.22
CA GLY A 148 -4.85 5.46 -24.96
C GLY A 148 -4.53 5.56 -26.44
N ASP A 149 -3.25 5.55 -26.78
CA ASP A 149 -2.72 5.67 -28.14
C ASP A 149 -2.85 4.36 -28.96
N ILE A 150 -3.35 3.27 -28.40
CA ILE A 150 -3.65 2.03 -29.12
C ILE A 150 -4.89 2.27 -30.00
N SER A 151 -4.67 2.37 -31.28
CA SER A 151 -5.71 2.59 -32.30
C SER A 151 -6.18 1.28 -32.85
#